data_71ee241a2fbf3c4b4bbe0d8eb6595290
#
_entry.id   71ee241a2fbf3c4b4bbe0d8eb6595290
#
_cell.length_a   1.000
_cell.length_b   1.000
_cell.length_c   1.000
_cell.angle_alpha   90.00
_cell.angle_beta   90.00
_cell.angle_gamma   90.00
#
_symmetry.space_group_name_H-M   'P 1'
#
loop_
_entity.id
_entity.type
_entity.pdbx_description
1 polymer ?
#
loop_
_entity_poly.entity_id
_entity_poly.type
_entity_poly.pdbx_seq_one_letter_code
_entity_poly.pdbx_strand_id
1 'polypeptide(L)' 'MARVQLLGRRGCHLCDAARRVVRSVCDPGGVAWEEIDIDDDPTLQARYGELVPVVLVDNVQVGYWRIDPAKVRAALA' A
#
# COMPACT_ATOMS: atom_id res chain seq x y z
N MET A 1 -11.85 2.05 -10.11
CA MET A 1 -10.57 1.45 -9.73
C MET A 1 -9.92 2.28 -8.64
N ALA A 2 -9.29 1.62 -7.67
CA ALA A 2 -8.65 2.32 -6.58
C ALA A 2 -7.34 2.98 -7.06
N ARG A 3 -7.13 4.23 -6.70
CA ARG A 3 -5.87 4.92 -7.00
C ARG A 3 -4.73 4.41 -6.13
N VAL A 4 -5.04 4.02 -4.89
CA VAL A 4 -4.05 3.56 -3.91
C VAL A 4 -4.20 2.07 -3.72
N GLN A 5 -3.09 1.35 -3.78
CA GLN A 5 -3.04 -0.08 -3.54
C GLN A 5 -2.03 -0.36 -2.45
N LEU A 6 -2.45 -1.11 -1.44
CA LEU A 6 -1.59 -1.60 -0.37
C LEU A 6 -1.32 -3.08 -0.62
N LEU A 7 -0.08 -3.41 -0.91
CA LEU A 7 0.33 -4.80 -1.12
C LEU A 7 0.89 -5.34 0.18
N GLY A 8 0.37 -6.46 0.64
CA GLY A 8 0.78 -7.03 1.92
C GLY A 8 0.62 -8.53 1.98
N ARG A 9 0.83 -9.08 3.17
CA ARG A 9 0.70 -10.51 3.49
C ARG A 9 -0.02 -10.68 4.80
N ARG A 10 -0.60 -11.85 4.99
CA ARG A 10 -1.17 -12.25 6.28
C ARG A 10 -0.05 -12.37 7.32
N GLY A 11 -0.34 -11.97 8.55
CA GLY A 11 0.62 -12.07 9.64
C GLY A 11 1.75 -11.06 9.60
N CYS A 12 1.65 -10.04 8.78
CA CYS A 12 2.65 -9.00 8.64
C CYS A 12 2.34 -7.82 9.58
N HIS A 13 3.16 -7.60 10.59
CA HIS A 13 2.96 -6.51 11.55
C HIS A 13 3.12 -5.14 10.90
N LEU A 14 4.10 -4.99 10.02
CA LEU A 14 4.31 -3.74 9.30
C LEU A 14 3.15 -3.43 8.35
N CYS A 15 2.48 -4.45 7.85
CA CYS A 15 1.30 -4.28 7.01
C CYS A 15 0.14 -3.64 7.80
N ASP A 16 -0.01 -3.97 9.07
CA ASP A 16 -1.02 -3.35 9.93
C ASP A 16 -0.76 -1.85 10.10
N ALA A 17 0.49 -1.47 10.32
CA ALA A 17 0.88 -0.07 10.42
C ALA A 17 0.65 0.67 9.10
N ALA A 18 1.02 0.04 7.98
CA ALA A 18 0.80 0.61 6.65
C ALA A 18 -0.68 0.82 6.35
N ARG A 19 -1.53 -0.11 6.76
CA ARG A 19 -2.98 0.03 6.58
C ARG A 19 -3.53 1.25 7.31
N ARG A 20 -3.06 1.51 8.53
CA ARG A 20 -3.47 2.71 9.28
C ARG A 20 -3.05 3.99 8.57
N VAL A 21 -1.83 4.00 8.01
CA VAL A 21 -1.33 5.15 7.25
C VAL A 21 -2.20 5.39 6.02
N VAL A 22 -2.47 4.35 5.24
CA VAL A 22 -3.30 4.47 4.03
C VAL A 22 -4.69 4.99 4.38
N ARG A 23 -5.32 4.44 5.42
CA ARG A 23 -6.63 4.92 5.87
C ARG A 23 -6.59 6.39 6.27
N SER A 24 -5.58 6.79 7.03
CA SER A 24 -5.48 8.16 7.52
C SER A 24 -5.32 9.18 6.39
N VAL A 25 -4.72 8.78 5.28
CA VAL A 25 -4.54 9.63 4.11
C VAL A 25 -5.76 9.58 3.18
N CYS A 26 -6.27 8.39 2.92
CA CYS A 26 -7.29 8.19 1.89
C CYS A 26 -8.71 8.50 2.37
N ASP A 27 -9.08 8.10 3.59
CA ASP A 27 -10.46 8.20 4.05
C ASP A 27 -10.94 9.66 4.15
N PRO A 28 -10.17 10.61 4.74
CA PRO A 28 -10.62 12.00 4.80
C PRO A 28 -10.81 12.64 3.44
N GLY A 29 -10.04 12.23 2.44
CA GLY A 29 -10.11 12.78 1.09
C GLY A 29 -11.08 12.04 0.17
N GLY A 30 -11.72 10.99 0.64
CA GLY A 30 -12.60 10.16 -0.18
C GLY A 30 -11.86 9.41 -1.29
N VAL A 31 -10.57 9.15 -1.12
CA VAL A 31 -9.77 8.45 -2.11
C VAL A 31 -9.99 6.95 -1.97
N ALA A 32 -10.37 6.30 -3.07
CA ALA A 32 -10.54 4.86 -3.08
C ALA A 32 -9.20 4.15 -2.95
N TRP A 33 -9.14 3.14 -2.09
CA TRP A 33 -7.95 2.30 -1.94
C TRP A 33 -8.34 0.84 -1.73
N GLU A 34 -7.43 -0.05 -2.07
CA GLU A 34 -7.64 -1.48 -1.89
C GLU A 34 -6.39 -2.12 -1.30
N GLU A 35 -6.60 -3.22 -0.60
CA GLU A 35 -5.52 -4.04 -0.05
C GLU A 35 -5.45 -5.35 -0.84
N ILE A 36 -4.25 -5.71 -1.26
CA ILE A 36 -4.01 -6.90 -2.07
C ILE A 36 -3.06 -7.80 -1.30
N ASP A 37 -3.45 -9.07 -1.11
CA ASP A 37 -2.57 -10.09 -0.57
C ASP A 37 -1.72 -10.65 -1.71
N ILE A 38 -0.41 -10.41 -1.65
CA ILE A 38 0.49 -10.85 -2.73
C ILE A 38 0.61 -12.38 -2.81
N ASP A 39 0.25 -13.09 -1.75
CA ASP A 39 0.28 -14.56 -1.78
C ASP A 39 -0.78 -15.14 -2.71
N ASP A 40 -1.77 -14.34 -3.11
CA ASP A 40 -2.78 -14.74 -4.09
C ASP A 40 -2.34 -14.48 -5.55
N ASP A 41 -1.16 -13.88 -5.75
CA ASP A 41 -0.67 -13.53 -7.08
C ASP A 41 0.83 -13.81 -7.19
N PRO A 42 1.24 -14.87 -7.92
CA PRO A 42 2.66 -15.22 -8.07
C PRO A 42 3.52 -14.13 -8.69
N THR A 43 2.95 -13.30 -9.56
CA THR A 43 3.68 -12.17 -10.16
C THR A 43 4.01 -11.12 -9.11
N LEU A 44 3.07 -10.81 -8.23
CA LEU A 44 3.29 -9.86 -7.14
C LEU A 44 4.27 -10.42 -6.11
N GLN A 45 4.19 -11.73 -5.80
CA GLN A 45 5.16 -12.38 -4.92
C GLN A 45 6.58 -12.24 -5.43
N ALA A 46 6.78 -12.50 -6.72
CA ALA A 46 8.10 -12.42 -7.33
C ALA A 46 8.64 -10.99 -7.30
N ARG A 47 7.77 -10.01 -7.49
CA ARG A 47 8.15 -8.61 -7.62
C ARG A 47 8.31 -7.90 -6.28
N TYR A 48 7.44 -8.19 -5.31
CA TYR A 48 7.36 -7.44 -4.06
C TYR A 48 7.52 -8.28 -2.79
N GLY A 49 7.78 -9.58 -2.91
CA GLY A 49 7.72 -10.52 -1.79
C GLY A 49 8.55 -10.13 -0.57
N GLU A 50 9.70 -9.51 -0.77
CA GLU A 50 10.57 -9.07 0.32
C GLU A 50 10.37 -7.62 0.73
N LEU A 51 9.53 -6.88 -0.01
CA LEU A 51 9.33 -5.45 0.18
C LEU A 51 8.03 -5.11 0.91
N VAL A 52 7.14 -6.09 1.11
CA VAL A 52 5.84 -5.81 1.75
C VAL A 52 6.00 -5.26 3.15
N PRO A 53 5.18 -4.30 3.57
CA PRO A 53 4.09 -3.69 2.80
C PRO A 53 4.62 -2.71 1.73
N VAL A 54 3.96 -2.70 0.58
CA VAL A 54 4.25 -1.76 -0.51
C VAL A 54 3.01 -0.93 -0.79
N VAL A 55 3.17 0.37 -0.97
CA VAL A 55 2.07 1.25 -1.37
C VAL A 55 2.32 1.75 -2.78
N LEU A 56 1.32 1.57 -3.64
CA LEU A 56 1.31 2.09 -5.01
C LEU A 56 0.25 3.19 -5.09
N VAL A 57 0.60 4.29 -5.73
CA VAL A 57 -0.34 5.36 -6.08
C VAL A 57 -0.29 5.53 -7.59
N ASP A 58 -1.44 5.36 -8.24
CA ASP A 58 -1.55 5.41 -9.70
C ASP A 58 -0.51 4.48 -10.37
N ASN A 59 -0.33 3.29 -9.80
CA ASN A 59 0.59 2.24 -10.22
C ASN A 59 2.08 2.57 -10.06
N VAL A 60 2.41 3.62 -9.31
CA VAL A 60 3.79 4.00 -9.00
C VAL A 60 4.09 3.69 -7.54
N GLN A 61 5.17 2.97 -7.29
CA GLN A 61 5.59 2.65 -5.93
C GLN A 61 6.04 3.93 -5.19
N VAL A 62 5.40 4.22 -4.06
CA VAL A 62 5.71 5.40 -3.26
C VAL A 62 6.32 5.06 -1.90
N GLY A 63 6.34 3.80 -1.53
CA GLY A 63 6.98 3.36 -0.28
C GLY A 63 6.90 1.86 -0.09
N TYR A 64 7.75 1.37 0.79
CA TYR A 64 7.78 -0.03 1.19
C TYR A 64 8.26 -0.12 2.64
N TRP A 65 7.98 -1.24 3.31
CA TRP A 65 8.24 -1.51 4.72
C TRP A 65 7.53 -0.51 5.64
N ARG A 66 8.13 0.63 5.90
CA ARG A 66 7.53 1.71 6.70
C ARG A 66 7.00 2.77 5.77
N ILE A 67 5.69 2.99 5.83
CA ILE A 67 5.01 3.90 4.90
C ILE A 67 4.94 5.29 5.51
N ASP A 68 5.47 6.27 4.78
CA ASP A 68 5.43 7.67 5.17
C ASP A 68 4.15 8.32 4.63
N PRO A 69 3.24 8.77 5.50
CA PRO A 69 1.99 9.39 5.04
C PRO A 69 2.22 10.63 4.18
N ALA A 70 3.30 11.39 4.42
CA ALA A 70 3.61 12.56 3.61
C ALA A 70 3.90 12.20 2.16
N LYS A 71 4.58 11.07 1.92
CA LYS A 71 4.86 10.60 0.56
C LYS A 71 3.59 10.16 -0.15
N VAL A 72 2.68 9.51 0.56
CA VAL A 72 1.39 9.11 -0.02
C VAL A 72 0.57 10.35 -0.39
N ARG A 73 0.49 11.33 0.51
CA ARG A 73 -0.21 12.59 0.24
C ARG A 73 0.38 13.33 -0.96
N ALA A 74 1.70 13.41 -1.04
CA ALA A 74 2.38 14.07 -2.16
C ALA A 74 2.04 13.39 -3.50
N ALA A 75 1.96 12.06 -3.52
CA ALA A 75 1.63 11.31 -4.72
C ALA A 75 0.17 11.50 -5.15
N LEU A 76 -0.72 11.82 -4.21
CA LEU A 76 -2.14 12.06 -4.48
C LEU A 76 -2.45 13.52 -4.85
N ALA A 77 -1.53 14.41 -4.59
CA ALA A 77 -1.72 15.83 -4.84
C ALA A 77 -1.81 16.17 -6.34
#